data_d8251fcbb2a14e3a05a6b57e96bfefe9
#
_entry.id   d8251fcbb2a14e3a05a6b57e96bfefe9
#
_cell.length_a   1.000
_cell.length_b   1.000
_cell.length_c   1.000
_cell.angle_alpha   90.00
_cell.angle_beta   90.00
_cell.angle_gamma   90.00
#
_symmetry.space_group_name_H-M   'P 1'
#
loop_
_entity.id
_entity.type
_entity.pdbx_description
1 polymer ?
#
loop_
_entity_poly.entity_id
_entity_poly.type
_entity_poly.pdbx_seq_one_letter_code
_entity_poly.pdbx_strand_id
1 'polypeptide(L)'
;MTYVAELYVDTVNIIHFMHDKYAYEASQFALHDTNLERIAAYGIAGLSIAADSLSAIKYATVKPIRNENGVAIDFETIGDFPKYGNDDDRADDLAVNTVTFFSDELKKHPIYRNAIHTLSALTITSNVMYGKKTGSTPDGRKLVE
;
A
#
# COMPACT_ATOMS: atom_id res chain seq x y z
N MET A 1 5.50 -4.52 6.72
CA MET A 1 4.19 -3.83 6.56
C MET A 1 3.67 -3.25 7.87
N THR A 2 3.83 -3.90 9.03
CA THR A 2 3.38 -3.43 10.35
C THR A 2 3.86 -2.01 10.67
N TYR A 3 5.16 -1.74 10.57
CA TYR A 3 5.72 -0.39 10.77
C TYR A 3 5.12 0.67 9.82
N VAL A 4 4.88 0.29 8.56
CA VAL A 4 4.27 1.21 7.57
C VAL A 4 2.82 1.51 7.92
N ALA A 5 2.07 0.53 8.43
CA ALA A 5 0.70 0.73 8.88
C ALA A 5 0.64 1.70 10.08
N GLU A 6 1.49 1.51 11.08
CA GLU A 6 1.63 2.42 12.23
C GLU A 6 1.92 3.85 11.78
N LEU A 7 2.97 4.03 10.98
CA LEU A 7 3.36 5.35 10.46
C LEU A 7 2.24 6.01 9.65
N TYR A 8 1.49 5.22 8.86
CA TYR A 8 0.40 5.73 8.05
C TYR A 8 -0.76 6.20 8.93
N VAL A 9 -1.15 5.41 9.93
CA VAL A 9 -2.20 5.81 10.89
C VAL A 9 -1.79 7.06 11.65
N ASP A 10 -0.57 7.14 12.16
CA ASP A 10 -0.06 8.32 12.87
C ASP A 10 -0.08 9.57 11.99
N THR A 11 0.34 9.43 10.73
CA THR A 11 0.31 10.54 9.77
C THR A 11 -1.12 11.02 9.51
N VAL A 12 -2.06 10.10 9.30
CA VAL A 12 -3.47 10.43 9.08
C VAL A 12 -4.08 11.07 10.34
N ASN A 13 -3.73 10.60 11.53
CA ASN A 13 -4.16 11.18 12.79
C ASN A 13 -3.70 12.65 12.94
N ILE A 14 -2.45 12.94 12.57
CA ILE A 14 -1.91 14.30 12.57
C ILE A 14 -2.67 15.18 11.58
N ILE A 15 -2.94 14.69 10.38
CA ILE A 15 -3.69 15.42 9.34
C ILE A 15 -5.10 15.75 9.84
N HIS A 16 -5.81 14.77 10.37
CA HIS A 16 -7.17 14.98 10.91
C HIS A 16 -7.19 15.97 12.08
N PHE A 17 -6.22 15.86 13.01
CA PHE A 17 -6.06 16.81 14.09
C PHE A 17 -5.83 18.24 13.59
N MET A 18 -4.96 18.40 12.57
CA MET A 18 -4.65 19.70 11.99
C MET A 18 -5.85 20.30 11.25
N HIS A 19 -6.65 19.48 10.56
CA HIS A 19 -7.91 19.92 9.94
C HIS A 19 -8.93 20.38 11.00
N ASP A 20 -9.10 19.65 12.08
CA ASP A 20 -9.97 20.07 13.18
C ASP A 20 -9.50 21.39 13.80
N LYS A 21 -8.18 21.54 13.98
CA LYS A 21 -7.59 22.71 14.66
C LYS A 21 -7.62 23.98 13.81
N TYR A 22 -7.32 23.88 12.53
CA TYR A 22 -7.12 25.05 11.67
C TYR A 22 -8.23 25.26 10.64
N ALA A 23 -8.90 24.21 10.19
CA ALA A 23 -10.00 24.27 9.22
C ALA A 23 -11.38 24.14 9.87
N TYR A 24 -11.46 24.01 11.21
CA TYR A 24 -12.72 23.87 11.96
C TYR A 24 -13.62 22.72 11.48
N GLU A 25 -13.04 21.63 10.99
CA GLU A 25 -13.76 20.53 10.36
C GLU A 25 -14.84 19.93 11.27
N ALA A 26 -14.51 19.73 12.56
CA ALA A 26 -15.47 19.21 13.54
C ALA A 26 -16.71 20.09 13.70
N SER A 27 -16.54 21.41 13.68
CA SER A 27 -17.65 22.37 13.78
C SER A 27 -18.48 22.40 12.52
N GLN A 28 -17.86 22.28 11.35
CA GLN A 28 -18.54 22.20 10.06
C GLN A 28 -19.40 20.93 9.96
N PHE A 29 -18.87 19.78 10.35
CA PHE A 29 -19.63 18.54 10.37
C PHE A 29 -20.85 18.60 11.30
N ALA A 30 -20.72 19.19 12.46
CA ALA A 30 -21.81 19.34 13.40
C ALA A 30 -23.00 20.18 12.87
N LEU A 31 -22.76 20.99 11.84
CA LEU A 31 -23.83 21.75 11.16
C LEU A 31 -24.59 20.91 10.13
N HIS A 32 -24.01 19.80 9.68
CA HIS A 32 -24.57 18.98 8.61
C HIS A 32 -25.22 17.70 9.13
N ASP A 33 -24.74 17.15 10.24
CA ASP A 33 -25.20 15.86 10.76
C ASP A 33 -25.22 15.84 12.29
N THR A 34 -26.31 15.33 12.85
CA THR A 34 -26.44 15.12 14.31
C THR A 34 -25.79 13.84 14.79
N ASN A 35 -25.57 12.87 13.88
CA ASN A 35 -24.91 11.60 14.14
C ASN A 35 -23.68 11.44 13.24
N LEU A 36 -22.64 12.14 13.60
CA LEU A 36 -21.42 12.23 12.80
C LEU A 36 -20.65 10.92 12.77
N GLU A 37 -20.56 10.29 11.62
CA GLU A 37 -19.70 9.14 11.36
C GLU A 37 -18.44 9.59 10.61
N ARG A 38 -17.27 9.37 11.22
CA ARG A 38 -15.97 9.72 10.63
C ARG A 38 -15.35 8.51 9.97
N ILE A 39 -14.84 8.69 8.77
CA ILE A 39 -14.15 7.66 8.01
C ILE A 39 -12.70 8.12 7.78
N ALA A 40 -11.73 7.27 8.14
CA ALA A 40 -10.34 7.43 7.73
C ALA A 40 -10.08 6.57 6.51
N ALA A 41 -9.91 7.22 5.38
CA ALA A 41 -9.68 6.57 4.09
C ALA A 41 -8.17 6.38 3.85
N TYR A 42 -7.73 5.13 3.86
CA TYR A 42 -6.37 4.75 3.48
C TYR A 42 -6.38 4.29 2.02
N GLY A 43 -5.37 4.68 1.25
CA GLY A 43 -5.20 4.26 -0.13
C GLY A 43 -3.88 3.53 -0.33
N ILE A 44 -3.89 2.45 -1.11
CA ILE A 44 -2.68 1.78 -1.56
C ILE A 44 -2.65 1.71 -3.08
N ALA A 45 -1.46 1.84 -3.66
CA ALA A 45 -1.21 1.68 -5.08
C ALA A 45 -0.06 0.70 -5.30
N GLY A 46 0.04 0.12 -6.50
CA GLY A 46 1.10 -0.83 -6.84
C GLY A 46 0.82 -2.26 -6.39
N LEU A 47 -0.44 -2.61 -6.09
CA LEU A 47 -0.82 -3.96 -5.66
C LEU A 47 -0.43 -5.04 -6.68
N SER A 48 -0.58 -4.78 -7.97
CA SER A 48 -0.19 -5.71 -9.04
C SER A 48 1.31 -6.04 -8.99
N ILE A 49 2.16 -5.02 -8.86
CA ILE A 49 3.62 -5.20 -8.77
C ILE A 49 3.99 -5.98 -7.50
N ALA A 50 3.32 -5.72 -6.40
CA ALA A 50 3.55 -6.45 -5.14
C ALA A 50 3.14 -7.92 -5.27
N ALA A 51 1.95 -8.20 -5.85
CA ALA A 51 1.46 -9.55 -6.07
C ALA A 51 2.37 -10.32 -7.02
N ASP A 52 2.78 -9.73 -8.16
CA ASP A 52 3.68 -10.34 -9.12
C ASP A 52 5.06 -10.60 -8.53
N SER A 53 5.60 -9.66 -7.75
CA SER A 53 6.88 -9.84 -7.07
C SER A 53 6.83 -10.97 -6.05
N LEU A 54 5.76 -11.08 -5.25
CA LEU A 54 5.56 -12.18 -4.32
C LEU A 54 5.37 -13.51 -5.05
N SER A 55 4.67 -13.50 -6.18
CA SER A 55 4.49 -14.67 -7.05
C SER A 55 5.84 -15.11 -7.63
N ALA A 56 6.64 -14.19 -8.15
CA ALA A 56 7.98 -14.50 -8.66
C ALA A 56 8.86 -15.13 -7.56
N ILE A 57 8.86 -14.57 -6.36
CA ILE A 57 9.62 -15.12 -5.22
C ILE A 57 9.14 -16.52 -4.84
N LYS A 58 7.84 -16.79 -4.94
CA LYS A 58 7.25 -18.06 -4.54
C LYS A 58 7.41 -19.17 -5.58
N TYR A 59 7.33 -18.86 -6.86
CA TYR A 59 7.21 -19.84 -7.95
C TYR A 59 8.39 -19.83 -8.92
N ALA A 60 9.22 -18.80 -8.94
CA ALA A 60 10.43 -18.71 -9.76
C ALA A 60 11.70 -18.67 -8.90
N THR A 61 12.84 -18.57 -9.56
CA THR A 61 14.12 -18.36 -8.88
C THR A 61 14.50 -16.89 -9.01
N VAL A 62 14.49 -16.16 -7.89
CA VAL A 62 14.83 -14.75 -7.84
C VAL A 62 16.17 -14.56 -7.14
N LYS A 63 17.13 -13.95 -7.85
CA LYS A 63 18.45 -13.61 -7.30
C LYS A 63 18.59 -12.10 -7.19
N PRO A 64 18.71 -11.55 -5.98
CA PRO A 64 18.96 -10.11 -5.81
C PRO A 64 20.41 -9.76 -6.21
N ILE A 65 20.54 -8.73 -7.03
CA ILE A 65 21.82 -8.10 -7.35
C ILE A 65 22.03 -6.97 -6.33
N ARG A 66 23.12 -7.04 -5.57
CA ARG A 66 23.37 -6.11 -4.47
C ARG A 66 24.55 -5.20 -4.78
N ASN A 67 24.48 -3.96 -4.30
CA ASN A 67 25.61 -3.04 -4.32
C ASN A 67 26.61 -3.32 -3.18
N GLU A 68 27.67 -2.53 -3.11
CA GLU A 68 28.72 -2.62 -2.09
C GLU A 68 28.21 -2.52 -0.65
N ASN A 69 27.09 -1.86 -0.44
CA ASN A 69 26.44 -1.71 0.88
C ASN A 69 25.45 -2.85 1.19
N GLY A 70 25.36 -3.87 0.35
CA GLY A 70 24.45 -5.01 0.53
C GLY A 70 22.98 -4.71 0.16
N VAL A 71 22.68 -3.53 -0.36
CA VAL A 71 21.33 -3.15 -0.79
C VAL A 71 21.02 -3.75 -2.16
N ALA A 72 19.86 -4.39 -2.32
CA ALA A 72 19.39 -4.89 -3.61
C ALA A 72 19.09 -3.71 -4.55
N ILE A 73 19.76 -3.69 -5.69
CA ILE A 73 19.63 -2.66 -6.73
C ILE A 73 18.93 -3.20 -7.99
N ASP A 74 18.94 -4.52 -8.18
CA ASP A 74 18.28 -5.20 -9.29
C ASP A 74 17.98 -6.66 -8.93
N PHE A 75 17.22 -7.34 -9.80
CA PHE A 75 16.86 -8.74 -9.65
C PHE A 75 17.03 -9.48 -10.97
N GLU A 76 17.58 -10.70 -10.89
CA GLU A 76 17.56 -11.69 -11.94
C GLU A 76 16.47 -12.70 -11.61
N THR A 77 15.42 -12.79 -12.45
CA THR A 77 14.30 -13.71 -12.25
C THR A 77 14.30 -14.74 -13.35
N ILE A 78 14.39 -16.01 -12.99
CA ILE A 78 14.52 -17.14 -13.91
C ILE A 78 13.35 -18.09 -13.65
N GLY A 79 12.61 -18.43 -14.71
CA GLY A 79 11.44 -19.32 -14.68
C GLY A 79 10.13 -18.53 -14.78
N ASP A 80 9.06 -19.27 -15.05
CA ASP A 80 7.72 -18.73 -15.15
C ASP A 80 7.04 -18.70 -13.80
N PHE A 81 6.19 -17.70 -13.60
CA PHE A 81 5.36 -17.54 -12.40
C PHE A 81 3.99 -16.96 -12.76
N PRO A 82 2.95 -17.25 -11.97
CA PRO A 82 1.62 -16.66 -12.16
C PRO A 82 1.66 -15.15 -12.04
N LYS A 83 0.99 -14.45 -12.96
CA LYS A 83 0.90 -12.98 -12.94
C LYS A 83 -0.50 -12.53 -12.62
N TYR A 84 -0.61 -11.53 -11.77
CA TYR A 84 -1.86 -10.92 -11.36
C TYR A 84 -2.61 -10.31 -12.56
N GLY A 85 -3.94 -10.46 -12.58
CA GLY A 85 -4.81 -9.97 -13.64
C GLY A 85 -5.01 -10.93 -14.80
N ASN A 86 -4.59 -12.19 -14.67
CA ASN A 86 -4.77 -13.25 -15.66
C ASN A 86 -5.70 -14.39 -15.18
N ASP A 87 -6.57 -14.12 -14.20
CA ASP A 87 -7.51 -15.10 -13.63
C ASP A 87 -6.79 -16.37 -13.13
N ASP A 88 -5.69 -16.15 -12.39
CA ASP A 88 -4.90 -17.21 -11.76
C ASP A 88 -4.96 -17.06 -10.24
N ASP A 89 -5.71 -17.94 -9.57
CA ASP A 89 -5.91 -17.92 -8.12
C ASP A 89 -4.62 -17.83 -7.32
N ARG A 90 -3.51 -18.38 -7.83
CA ARG A 90 -2.21 -18.36 -7.15
C ARG A 90 -1.63 -16.94 -7.01
N ALA A 91 -1.88 -16.08 -8.00
CA ALA A 91 -1.46 -14.68 -7.97
C ALA A 91 -2.51 -13.81 -7.27
N ASP A 92 -3.79 -14.09 -7.53
CA ASP A 92 -4.92 -13.36 -6.96
C ASP A 92 -5.00 -13.53 -5.43
N ASP A 93 -4.77 -14.73 -4.91
CA ASP A 93 -4.64 -15.00 -3.48
C ASP A 93 -3.52 -14.18 -2.82
N LEU A 94 -2.39 -13.97 -3.51
CA LEU A 94 -1.31 -13.14 -2.98
C LEU A 94 -1.72 -11.67 -2.90
N ALA A 95 -2.47 -11.17 -3.87
CA ALA A 95 -3.01 -9.82 -3.85
C ALA A 95 -4.03 -9.65 -2.71
N VAL A 96 -5.00 -10.55 -2.59
CA VAL A 96 -6.02 -10.55 -1.53
C VAL A 96 -5.38 -10.62 -0.15
N ASN A 97 -4.43 -11.54 0.06
CA ASN A 97 -3.73 -11.68 1.33
C ASN A 97 -2.93 -10.43 1.69
N THR A 98 -2.31 -9.76 0.70
CA THR A 98 -1.57 -8.52 0.92
C THR A 98 -2.47 -7.39 1.39
N VAL A 99 -3.63 -7.20 0.74
CA VAL A 99 -4.63 -6.19 1.11
C VAL A 99 -5.21 -6.48 2.49
N THR A 100 -5.63 -7.72 2.73
CA THR A 100 -6.23 -8.16 4.01
C THR A 100 -5.25 -7.95 5.15
N PHE A 101 -4.02 -8.42 5.00
CA PHE A 101 -2.98 -8.24 6.01
C PHE A 101 -2.75 -6.77 6.34
N PHE A 102 -2.64 -5.91 5.32
CA PHE A 102 -2.42 -4.48 5.55
C PHE A 102 -3.62 -3.80 6.20
N SER A 103 -4.84 -4.15 5.80
CA SER A 103 -6.07 -3.67 6.43
C SER A 103 -6.13 -4.05 7.92
N ASP A 104 -5.76 -5.28 8.24
CA ASP A 104 -5.77 -5.76 9.63
C ASP A 104 -4.67 -5.11 10.48
N GLU A 105 -3.51 -4.81 9.87
CA GLU A 105 -2.47 -4.03 10.55
C GLU A 105 -2.92 -2.60 10.84
N LEU A 106 -3.57 -1.91 9.91
CA LEU A 106 -4.12 -0.57 10.12
C LEU A 106 -5.10 -0.53 11.29
N LYS A 107 -6.00 -1.52 11.40
CA LYS A 107 -7.02 -1.61 12.45
C LYS A 107 -6.46 -1.82 13.87
N LYS A 108 -5.20 -2.23 14.01
CA LYS A 108 -4.55 -2.39 15.31
C LYS A 108 -4.22 -1.05 15.98
N HIS A 109 -4.19 0.04 15.22
CA HIS A 109 -3.78 1.35 15.71
C HIS A 109 -5.00 2.24 15.94
N PRO A 110 -5.05 2.97 17.08
CA PRO A 110 -6.14 3.87 17.38
C PRO A 110 -6.15 5.05 16.42
N ILE A 111 -7.35 5.47 16.02
CA ILE A 111 -7.54 6.56 15.11
C ILE A 111 -8.22 7.75 15.77
N TYR A 112 -7.89 8.94 15.29
CA TYR A 112 -8.39 10.21 15.80
C TYR A 112 -9.92 10.26 15.78
N ARG A 113 -10.51 10.58 16.94
CA ARG A 113 -11.96 10.65 17.18
C ARG A 113 -12.73 9.38 16.79
N ASN A 114 -12.13 8.22 16.98
CA ASN A 114 -12.74 6.90 16.71
C ASN A 114 -13.29 6.75 15.29
N ALA A 115 -12.62 7.31 14.31
CA ALA A 115 -12.98 7.14 12.91
C ALA A 115 -12.93 5.66 12.47
N ILE A 116 -13.70 5.30 11.46
CA ILE A 116 -13.71 3.96 10.87
C ILE A 116 -12.57 3.84 9.88
N HIS A 117 -11.74 2.81 10.03
CA HIS A 117 -10.69 2.50 9.06
C HIS A 117 -11.30 1.92 7.78
N THR A 118 -10.97 2.51 6.65
CA THR A 118 -11.28 1.96 5.33
C THR A 118 -10.02 1.88 4.48
N LEU A 119 -9.90 0.87 3.64
CA LEU A 119 -8.76 0.68 2.75
C LEU A 119 -9.24 0.49 1.32
N SER A 120 -8.66 1.24 0.38
CA SER A 120 -8.93 1.12 -1.05
C SER A 120 -7.64 0.82 -1.81
N ALA A 121 -7.70 -0.15 -2.72
CA ALA A 121 -6.66 -0.35 -3.72
C ALA A 121 -6.95 0.56 -4.92
N LEU A 122 -6.04 1.45 -5.23
CA LEU A 122 -6.23 2.53 -6.19
C LEU A 122 -5.18 2.47 -7.30
N THR A 123 -5.59 2.93 -8.49
CA THR A 123 -4.65 3.36 -9.53
C THR A 123 -4.36 4.83 -9.32
N ILE A 124 -3.11 5.22 -9.35
CA ILE A 124 -2.71 6.61 -9.14
C ILE A 124 -2.40 7.28 -10.47
N THR A 125 -2.93 8.48 -10.70
CA THR A 125 -2.70 9.23 -11.95
C THR A 125 -1.23 9.63 -12.15
N SER A 126 -0.48 9.75 -11.05
CA SER A 126 0.95 10.04 -11.05
C SER A 126 1.83 8.77 -11.15
N ASN A 127 1.29 7.66 -11.66
CA ASN A 127 1.97 6.35 -11.74
C ASN A 127 3.35 6.44 -12.41
N VAL A 128 3.50 7.25 -13.48
CA VAL A 128 4.77 7.45 -14.18
C VAL A 128 5.83 8.07 -13.26
N MET A 129 5.45 9.08 -12.47
CA MET A 129 6.36 9.73 -11.53
C MET A 129 6.81 8.79 -10.40
N TYR A 130 5.87 8.03 -9.84
CA TYR A 130 6.18 7.04 -8.80
C TYR A 130 6.95 5.86 -9.36
N GLY A 131 6.60 5.40 -10.57
CA GLY A 131 7.31 4.34 -11.27
C GLY A 131 8.79 4.66 -11.48
N LYS A 132 9.12 5.90 -11.85
CA LYS A 132 10.50 6.37 -12.00
C LYS A 132 11.29 6.39 -10.68
N LYS A 133 10.61 6.47 -9.53
CA LYS A 133 11.23 6.49 -8.20
C LYS A 133 11.24 5.11 -7.54
N THR A 134 10.48 4.16 -8.06
CA THR A 134 10.44 2.79 -7.56
C THR A 134 11.59 2.00 -8.16
N GLY A 135 12.40 1.36 -7.32
CA GLY A 135 13.52 0.52 -7.77
C GLY A 135 13.05 -0.70 -8.57
N SER A 136 14.02 -1.45 -9.12
CA SER A 136 13.75 -2.74 -9.75
C SER A 136 13.05 -3.70 -8.77
N THR A 137 12.15 -4.53 -9.29
CA THR A 137 11.32 -5.44 -8.49
C THR A 137 11.47 -6.91 -8.93
N PRO A 138 11.21 -7.89 -8.04
CA PRO A 138 11.40 -9.31 -8.30
C PRO A 138 10.62 -9.88 -9.48
N ASP A 139 9.53 -9.25 -9.90
CA ASP A 139 8.73 -9.62 -11.08
C ASP A 139 9.42 -9.30 -12.42
N GLY A 140 10.61 -8.68 -12.37
CA GLY A 140 11.41 -8.32 -13.54
C GLY A 140 11.27 -6.86 -13.99
N ARG A 141 10.40 -6.06 -13.34
CA ARG A 141 10.30 -4.64 -13.59
C ARG A 141 11.61 -3.93 -13.25
N LYS A 142 12.07 -3.07 -14.15
CA LYS A 142 13.31 -2.29 -13.97
C LYS A 142 13.06 -0.89 -13.45
N LEU A 143 14.05 -0.33 -12.74
CA LEU A 143 14.09 1.10 -12.43
C LEU A 143 13.96 1.88 -13.74
N VAL A 144 13.09 2.88 -13.79
CA VAL A 144 12.84 3.75 -14.97
C VAL A 144 11.84 3.21 -16.01
N GLU A 145 11.24 2.06 -15.78
CA GLU A 145 10.13 1.57 -16.62
C GLU A 145 8.76 2.04 -16.13
#